data_af23059ed69ec74a6a6bf55cca89edd3
#
_entry.id   af23059ed69ec74a6a6bf55cca89edd3
#
_cell.length_a   1.000
_cell.length_b   1.000
_cell.length_c   1.000
_cell.angle_alpha   90.00
_cell.angle_beta   90.00
_cell.angle_gamma   90.00
#
_symmetry.space_group_name_H-M   'P 1'
#
loop_
_entity.id
_entity.type
_entity.pdbx_description
1 polymer ?
#
loop_
_entity_poly.entity_id
_entity_poly.type
_entity_poly.pdbx_seq_one_letter_code
_entity_poly.pdbx_strand_id
1 'polypeptide(L)'
;MDITTATEVDEAGKITNKALRINSNGGSYAGHGHAITAYAITVGFATYLASGKQVGQSSVAYTNLPTAAALRGYGIPQLVYAVECQMEDIARAHGWDPIAFRQKNVQKLGFYDPFGRFTVCSNGLEECLDVGRRVADWDRKRREYEQFNRTSPALKKGIGMALFAYKTGVYPTSMETSACRIIMNEDGSAQVQVGATELGQGADTAWTQIASEILTIPEGRIRVQPFQDTDVTPYDNGAYGSRQTYVCGGAVKQTAELLRDKLLAKAGELHGRDAGDLALREEQVVLRESGERLCSIAEVCTYFNFVNDQHTHTQHLTAESTYTALSTCFVYGASFVDLEVDVPIGKVKVNKVWAVHDSGRIINPQLAAAQVHGGVAMGIGYALGEQMLFDQKTGAPLNNNFLDYKIPTSMDVPEIQALFVETEEPTGPFGNKGLAEPPILAQAPAVRNAILHATGVATYEIPMTPQRLVHAFLKAGLIPEEGGEDCV
;
A
#
# COMPACT_ATOMS: atom_id res chain seq x y z
N MET A 1 17.72 10.69 0.95
CA MET A 1 16.98 11.62 1.81
C MET A 1 17.59 11.60 3.19
N ASP A 2 17.84 12.79 3.77
CA ASP A 2 18.18 12.95 5.17
C ASP A 2 16.94 13.42 5.91
N ILE A 3 16.53 12.66 6.93
CA ILE A 3 15.29 12.94 7.65
C ILE A 3 15.63 13.11 9.14
N THR A 4 15.25 14.26 9.67
CA THR A 4 15.36 14.56 11.11
C THR A 4 13.96 14.59 11.70
N THR A 5 13.79 13.86 12.81
CA THR A 5 12.54 13.84 13.57
C THR A 5 12.80 14.34 14.99
N ALA A 6 11.88 15.15 15.51
CA ALA A 6 11.86 15.54 16.91
C ALA A 6 10.45 15.32 17.45
N THR A 7 10.35 14.63 18.58
CA THR A 7 9.09 14.31 19.23
C THR A 7 9.18 14.58 20.71
N GLU A 8 8.26 15.35 21.24
CA GLU A 8 8.09 15.55 22.68
C GLU A 8 7.01 14.64 23.21
N VAL A 9 7.28 14.04 24.36
CA VAL A 9 6.35 13.18 25.08
C VAL A 9 6.20 13.67 26.52
N ASP A 10 5.00 13.54 27.07
CA ASP A 10 4.75 13.79 28.48
C ASP A 10 5.13 12.58 29.35
N GLU A 11 5.05 12.74 30.67
CA GLU A 11 5.35 11.69 31.66
C GLU A 11 4.45 10.46 31.52
N ALA A 12 3.24 10.63 30.96
CA ALA A 12 2.32 9.54 30.68
C ALA A 12 2.62 8.84 29.33
N GLY A 13 3.62 9.30 28.59
CA GLY A 13 3.99 8.78 27.27
C GLY A 13 3.03 9.21 26.16
N LYS A 14 2.34 10.34 26.28
CA LYS A 14 1.57 10.97 25.20
C LYS A 14 2.45 11.89 24.39
N ILE A 15 2.35 11.82 23.08
CA ILE A 15 3.05 12.73 22.16
C ILE A 15 2.39 14.11 22.25
N THR A 16 3.16 15.11 22.62
CA THR A 16 2.71 16.50 22.74
C THR A 16 3.05 17.31 21.49
N ASN A 17 4.28 17.23 21.00
CA ASN A 17 4.71 17.96 19.81
C ASN A 17 5.50 17.06 18.86
N LYS A 18 5.45 17.35 17.55
CA LYS A 18 6.24 16.66 16.52
C LYS A 18 6.82 17.65 15.52
N ALA A 19 8.07 17.46 15.16
CA ALA A 19 8.71 18.17 14.05
C ALA A 19 9.38 17.17 13.09
N LEU A 20 9.23 17.41 11.81
CA LEU A 20 9.81 16.62 10.73
C LEU A 20 10.57 17.55 9.78
N ARG A 21 11.81 17.20 9.48
CA ARG A 21 12.61 17.89 8.45
C ARG A 21 13.15 16.87 7.46
N ILE A 22 12.87 17.09 6.18
CA ILE A 22 13.34 16.24 5.07
C ILE A 22 14.20 17.06 4.15
N ASN A 23 15.45 16.60 3.92
CA ASN A 23 16.34 17.13 2.88
C ASN A 23 16.51 16.01 1.84
N SER A 24 16.18 16.29 0.59
CA SER A 24 16.23 15.31 -0.49
C SER A 24 17.19 15.74 -1.61
N ASN A 25 17.87 14.76 -2.17
CA ASN A 25 18.61 14.93 -3.41
C ASN A 25 17.65 14.65 -4.59
N GLY A 26 17.38 15.68 -5.39
CA GLY A 26 16.49 15.60 -6.55
C GLY A 26 17.16 15.14 -7.84
N GLY A 27 18.50 15.08 -7.85
CA GLY A 27 19.25 14.82 -9.07
C GLY A 27 19.34 16.04 -10.00
N SER A 28 19.60 15.79 -11.27
CA SER A 28 19.95 16.85 -12.24
C SER A 28 18.78 17.66 -12.79
N TYR A 29 17.55 17.15 -12.72
CA TYR A 29 16.37 17.82 -13.27
C TYR A 29 15.20 17.84 -12.29
N ALA A 30 14.26 18.77 -12.51
CA ALA A 30 13.00 18.87 -11.76
C ALA A 30 12.01 17.76 -12.17
N GLY A 31 12.36 16.50 -11.89
CA GLY A 31 11.45 15.38 -12.06
C GLY A 31 10.47 15.26 -10.87
N HIS A 32 10.36 14.08 -10.29
CA HIS A 32 9.47 13.83 -9.16
C HIS A 32 10.02 14.23 -7.79
N GLY A 33 11.30 14.61 -7.66
CA GLY A 33 11.99 14.80 -6.36
C GLY A 33 11.25 15.73 -5.39
N HIS A 34 10.75 16.88 -5.85
CA HIS A 34 9.99 17.82 -5.02
C HIS A 34 8.63 17.28 -4.60
N ALA A 35 7.89 16.63 -5.52
CA ALA A 35 6.59 16.06 -5.23
C ALA A 35 6.68 14.88 -4.25
N ILE A 36 7.68 14.01 -4.41
CA ILE A 36 8.00 12.91 -3.48
C ILE A 36 8.24 13.45 -2.08
N THR A 37 9.07 14.49 -1.96
CA THR A 37 9.45 15.06 -0.66
C THR A 37 8.29 15.78 0.01
N ALA A 38 7.49 16.52 -0.76
CA ALA A 38 6.29 17.20 -0.27
C ALA A 38 5.20 16.18 0.14
N TYR A 39 5.01 15.13 -0.64
CA TYR A 39 4.05 14.07 -0.30
C TYR A 39 4.45 13.34 0.97
N ALA A 40 5.73 12.98 1.12
CA ALA A 40 6.24 12.33 2.31
C ALA A 40 5.91 13.14 3.57
N ILE A 41 6.16 14.46 3.57
CA ILE A 41 5.94 15.29 4.76
C ILE A 41 4.45 15.37 5.12
N THR A 42 3.54 15.37 4.13
CA THR A 42 2.09 15.43 4.41
C THR A 42 1.56 14.18 5.08
N VAL A 43 2.14 13.01 4.80
CA VAL A 43 1.77 11.73 5.43
C VAL A 43 2.48 11.50 6.77
N GLY A 44 3.55 12.26 7.05
CA GLY A 44 4.38 12.09 8.24
C GLY A 44 3.70 12.28 9.59
N PHE A 45 2.50 12.86 9.57
CA PHE A 45 1.69 13.08 10.76
C PHE A 45 0.48 12.15 10.85
N ALA A 46 0.27 11.28 9.87
CA ALA A 46 -0.93 10.47 9.75
C ALA A 46 -0.94 9.20 10.63
N THR A 47 0.22 8.72 11.09
CA THR A 47 0.30 7.52 11.93
C THR A 47 0.10 7.83 13.40
N TYR A 48 0.66 8.93 13.89
CA TYR A 48 0.66 9.29 15.31
C TYR A 48 0.09 10.68 15.54
N LEU A 49 -0.81 10.77 16.52
CA LEU A 49 -1.37 12.03 17.00
C LEU A 49 -0.38 12.75 17.93
N ALA A 50 -0.32 14.08 17.77
CA ALA A 50 0.28 14.96 18.76
C ALA A 50 -0.80 15.93 19.28
N SER A 51 -0.83 16.17 20.57
CA SER A 51 -1.83 17.06 21.20
C SER A 51 -1.55 18.55 20.96
N GLY A 52 -0.32 18.92 20.63
CA GLY A 52 0.14 20.28 20.40
C GLY A 52 0.59 20.52 18.96
N LYS A 53 1.75 21.16 18.80
CA LYS A 53 2.23 21.59 17.48
C LYS A 53 2.80 20.44 16.65
N GLN A 54 2.48 20.47 15.37
CA GLN A 54 3.08 19.62 14.35
C GLN A 54 3.68 20.50 13.26
N VAL A 55 5.00 20.38 13.03
CA VAL A 55 5.74 21.22 12.08
C VAL A 55 6.49 20.34 11.11
N GLY A 56 6.27 20.55 9.82
CA GLY A 56 6.97 19.87 8.74
C GLY A 56 7.73 20.84 7.85
N GLN A 57 8.98 20.52 7.54
CA GLN A 57 9.80 21.27 6.58
C GLN A 57 10.45 20.29 5.60
N SER A 58 10.38 20.59 4.31
CA SER A 58 11.06 19.81 3.28
C SER A 58 11.87 20.70 2.34
N SER A 59 12.99 20.17 1.86
CA SER A 59 13.82 20.81 0.85
C SER A 59 14.35 19.77 -0.13
N VAL A 60 14.56 20.20 -1.38
CA VAL A 60 15.14 19.37 -2.45
C VAL A 60 16.29 20.12 -3.09
N ALA A 61 17.44 19.48 -3.17
CA ALA A 61 18.61 20.03 -3.84
C ALA A 61 18.78 19.41 -5.23
N TYR A 62 19.15 20.24 -6.20
CA TYR A 62 19.67 19.78 -7.49
C TYR A 62 21.12 19.34 -7.33
N THR A 63 21.47 18.25 -8.01
CA THR A 63 22.84 17.70 -8.02
C THR A 63 23.16 17.15 -9.41
N ASN A 64 24.41 16.69 -9.59
CA ASN A 64 24.86 15.98 -10.79
C ASN A 64 24.47 14.49 -10.83
N LEU A 65 23.67 14.02 -9.88
CA LEU A 65 23.17 12.64 -9.89
C LEU A 65 22.00 12.46 -10.87
N PRO A 66 21.65 11.23 -11.24
CA PRO A 66 20.44 10.95 -12.00
C PRO A 66 19.20 11.54 -11.35
N THR A 67 18.24 11.96 -12.16
CA THR A 67 16.99 12.57 -11.70
C THR A 67 16.21 11.61 -10.78
N ALA A 68 15.82 12.13 -9.63
CA ALA A 68 14.95 11.38 -8.72
C ALA A 68 13.59 11.12 -9.36
N ALA A 69 13.13 9.87 -9.29
CA ALA A 69 11.89 9.40 -9.87
C ALA A 69 11.05 8.63 -8.86
N ALA A 70 9.81 8.27 -9.25
CA ALA A 70 8.89 7.53 -8.43
C ALA A 70 9.37 6.08 -8.22
N LEU A 71 9.43 5.64 -6.98
CA LEU A 71 9.55 4.27 -6.55
C LEU A 71 8.33 3.93 -5.68
N ARG A 72 7.94 2.67 -5.64
CA ARG A 72 6.83 2.17 -4.81
C ARG A 72 6.87 2.77 -3.38
N GLY A 73 5.80 3.46 -2.96
CA GLY A 73 5.70 4.15 -1.68
C GLY A 73 6.06 5.65 -1.69
N TYR A 74 6.63 6.19 -2.78
CA TYR A 74 6.76 7.61 -3.09
C TYR A 74 7.30 8.49 -1.95
N GLY A 75 8.44 8.08 -1.35
CA GLY A 75 9.10 8.80 -0.24
C GLY A 75 8.60 8.44 1.15
N ILE A 76 7.46 7.76 1.27
CA ILE A 76 6.94 7.32 2.56
C ILE A 76 7.81 6.24 3.22
N PRO A 77 8.43 5.26 2.50
CA PRO A 77 9.32 4.29 3.14
C PRO A 77 10.45 4.95 3.92
N GLN A 78 11.05 6.01 3.37
CA GLN A 78 12.13 6.77 4.02
C GLN A 78 11.63 7.49 5.27
N LEU A 79 10.45 8.11 5.17
CA LEU A 79 9.83 8.80 6.29
C LEU A 79 9.43 7.83 7.40
N VAL A 80 8.76 6.73 7.06
CA VAL A 80 8.34 5.71 8.03
C VAL A 80 9.55 5.11 8.74
N TYR A 81 10.67 4.92 8.01
CA TYR A 81 11.92 4.50 8.64
C TYR A 81 12.35 5.47 9.75
N ALA A 82 12.42 6.76 9.47
CA ALA A 82 12.86 7.75 10.45
C ALA A 82 11.91 7.86 11.65
N VAL A 83 10.59 7.91 11.38
CA VAL A 83 9.57 8.03 12.43
C VAL A 83 9.52 6.79 13.32
N GLU A 84 9.50 5.60 12.74
CA GLU A 84 9.37 4.35 13.49
C GLU A 84 10.64 3.97 14.27
N CYS A 85 11.81 4.32 13.75
CA CYS A 85 13.06 4.24 14.52
C CYS A 85 12.99 5.15 15.76
N GLN A 86 12.52 6.37 15.60
CA GLN A 86 12.37 7.30 16.75
C GLN A 86 11.35 6.80 17.76
N MET A 87 10.20 6.25 17.32
CA MET A 87 9.20 5.69 18.25
C MET A 87 9.78 4.53 19.07
N GLU A 88 10.57 3.67 18.45
CA GLU A 88 11.26 2.58 19.16
C GLU A 88 12.30 3.10 20.16
N ASP A 89 13.09 4.09 19.74
CA ASP A 89 14.14 4.68 20.58
C ASP A 89 13.55 5.42 21.79
N ILE A 90 12.42 6.14 21.65
CA ILE A 90 11.69 6.76 22.74
C ILE A 90 11.18 5.70 23.72
N ALA A 91 10.47 4.68 23.21
CA ALA A 91 9.95 3.60 24.05
C ALA A 91 11.06 2.94 24.86
N ARG A 92 12.19 2.63 24.22
CA ARG A 92 13.36 2.03 24.86
C ARG A 92 13.99 2.95 25.92
N ALA A 93 14.16 4.22 25.61
CA ALA A 93 14.78 5.19 26.53
C ALA A 93 13.98 5.34 27.83
N HIS A 94 12.67 5.18 27.77
CA HIS A 94 11.77 5.25 28.91
C HIS A 94 11.43 3.89 29.53
N GLY A 95 11.91 2.79 28.97
CA GLY A 95 11.58 1.44 29.44
C GLY A 95 10.10 1.05 29.18
N TRP A 96 9.44 1.69 28.23
CA TRP A 96 8.06 1.38 27.87
C TRP A 96 7.98 0.21 26.89
N ASP A 97 6.88 -0.56 26.95
CA ASP A 97 6.55 -1.52 25.93
C ASP A 97 6.29 -0.79 24.59
N PRO A 98 7.01 -1.13 23.52
CA PRO A 98 6.94 -0.38 22.27
C PRO A 98 5.56 -0.47 21.58
N ILE A 99 4.80 -1.55 21.80
CA ILE A 99 3.44 -1.68 21.29
C ILE A 99 2.49 -0.79 22.12
N ALA A 100 2.57 -0.85 23.45
CA ALA A 100 1.72 -0.03 24.31
C ALA A 100 1.95 1.47 24.10
N PHE A 101 3.21 1.90 23.89
CA PHE A 101 3.54 3.28 23.56
C PHE A 101 2.89 3.71 22.24
N ARG A 102 2.94 2.87 21.20
CA ARG A 102 2.31 3.15 19.90
C ARG A 102 0.79 3.18 20.00
N GLN A 103 0.14 2.19 20.65
CA GLN A 103 -1.31 2.13 20.87
C GLN A 103 -1.86 3.39 21.55
N LYS A 104 -1.10 3.94 22.48
CA LYS A 104 -1.46 5.18 23.18
C LYS A 104 -1.52 6.39 22.24
N ASN A 105 -0.72 6.41 21.18
CA ASN A 105 -0.46 7.57 20.34
C ASN A 105 -0.95 7.46 18.89
N VAL A 106 -1.40 6.27 18.45
CA VAL A 106 -1.89 6.10 17.08
C VAL A 106 -3.12 6.93 16.77
N GLN A 107 -3.23 7.28 15.51
CA GLN A 107 -4.35 7.99 14.91
C GLN A 107 -5.67 7.31 15.24
N LYS A 108 -6.70 8.11 15.50
CA LYS A 108 -8.04 7.63 15.85
C LYS A 108 -9.03 7.92 14.72
N LEU A 109 -10.09 7.11 14.68
CA LEU A 109 -11.25 7.38 13.82
C LEU A 109 -11.80 8.78 14.09
N GLY A 110 -12.25 9.47 13.03
CA GLY A 110 -12.78 10.84 13.12
C GLY A 110 -11.72 11.95 13.09
N PHE A 111 -10.43 11.62 12.97
CA PHE A 111 -9.41 12.63 12.77
C PHE A 111 -9.59 13.36 11.43
N TYR A 112 -9.48 14.69 11.47
CA TYR A 112 -9.44 15.49 10.25
C TYR A 112 -7.99 15.69 9.79
N ASP A 113 -7.68 15.20 8.59
CA ASP A 113 -6.39 15.46 7.96
C ASP A 113 -6.41 16.80 7.21
N PRO A 114 -5.65 17.80 7.69
CA PRO A 114 -5.65 19.12 7.07
C PRO A 114 -4.98 19.15 5.68
N PHE A 115 -4.10 18.19 5.39
CA PHE A 115 -3.41 18.11 4.09
C PHE A 115 -4.27 17.43 3.03
N GLY A 116 -4.93 16.34 3.38
CA GLY A 116 -5.88 15.64 2.51
C GLY A 116 -7.27 16.27 2.49
N ARG A 117 -7.58 17.18 3.44
CA ARG A 117 -8.87 17.84 3.61
C ARG A 117 -10.04 16.85 3.74
N PHE A 118 -9.82 15.79 4.48
CA PHE A 118 -10.85 14.77 4.74
C PHE A 118 -10.82 14.32 6.20
N THR A 119 -11.94 13.74 6.63
CA THR A 119 -12.04 13.08 7.93
C THR A 119 -11.81 11.59 7.75
N VAL A 120 -11.01 10.98 8.62
CA VAL A 120 -10.75 9.54 8.63
C VAL A 120 -12.02 8.80 9.02
N CYS A 121 -12.65 8.15 8.05
CA CYS A 121 -13.93 7.43 8.20
C CYS A 121 -13.73 5.94 8.48
N SER A 122 -12.54 5.40 8.25
CA SER A 122 -12.19 4.00 8.52
C SER A 122 -10.75 3.90 9.03
N ASN A 123 -10.51 3.13 10.09
CA ASN A 123 -9.19 2.98 10.71
C ASN A 123 -9.10 1.68 11.50
N GLY A 124 -8.36 0.70 10.94
CA GLY A 124 -8.07 -0.59 11.57
C GLY A 124 -6.67 -0.68 12.20
N LEU A 125 -5.95 0.44 12.42
CA LEU A 125 -4.56 0.42 12.86
C LEU A 125 -4.35 -0.25 14.23
N GLU A 126 -5.24 -0.01 15.19
CA GLU A 126 -5.18 -0.66 16.51
C GLU A 126 -5.38 -2.17 16.37
N GLU A 127 -6.33 -2.61 15.55
CA GLU A 127 -6.56 -4.02 15.28
C GLU A 127 -5.38 -4.67 14.53
N CYS A 128 -4.74 -3.96 13.60
CA CYS A 128 -3.51 -4.42 12.95
C CYS A 128 -2.39 -4.69 13.98
N LEU A 129 -2.25 -3.82 14.97
CA LEU A 129 -1.30 -4.01 16.09
C LEU A 129 -1.64 -5.26 16.92
N ASP A 130 -2.90 -5.42 17.33
CA ASP A 130 -3.34 -6.52 18.17
C ASP A 130 -3.24 -7.87 17.46
N VAL A 131 -3.63 -7.92 16.18
CA VAL A 131 -3.48 -9.11 15.34
C VAL A 131 -2.00 -9.46 15.20
N GLY A 132 -1.16 -8.48 14.85
CA GLY A 132 0.27 -8.68 14.68
C GLY A 132 0.96 -9.14 15.96
N ARG A 133 0.69 -8.50 17.12
CA ARG A 133 1.21 -8.92 18.44
C ARG A 133 0.91 -10.39 18.73
N ARG A 134 -0.32 -10.81 18.46
CA ARG A 134 -0.80 -12.17 18.72
C ARG A 134 -0.15 -13.19 17.78
N VAL A 135 -0.20 -12.95 16.44
CA VAL A 135 0.28 -13.94 15.46
C VAL A 135 1.80 -14.05 15.40
N ALA A 136 2.52 -12.97 15.71
CA ALA A 136 3.97 -12.97 15.84
C ALA A 136 4.45 -13.57 17.17
N ASP A 137 3.55 -13.86 18.11
CA ASP A 137 3.87 -14.33 19.46
C ASP A 137 4.88 -13.39 20.15
N TRP A 138 4.61 -12.09 20.02
CA TRP A 138 5.50 -11.00 20.36
C TRP A 138 6.06 -11.09 21.78
N ASP A 139 5.18 -11.23 22.78
CA ASP A 139 5.55 -11.16 24.17
C ASP A 139 6.43 -12.34 24.62
N ARG A 140 6.16 -13.55 24.07
CA ARG A 140 6.97 -14.74 24.34
C ARG A 140 8.33 -14.62 23.67
N LYS A 141 8.36 -14.30 22.38
CA LYS A 141 9.60 -14.20 21.60
C LYS A 141 10.54 -13.13 22.17
N ARG A 142 10.04 -11.98 22.58
CA ARG A 142 10.90 -10.95 23.20
C ARG A 142 11.63 -11.50 24.42
N ARG A 143 10.92 -12.16 25.36
CA ARG A 143 11.54 -12.75 26.56
C ARG A 143 12.53 -13.86 26.23
N GLU A 144 12.16 -14.78 25.33
CA GLU A 144 13.02 -15.88 24.91
C GLU A 144 14.30 -15.38 24.23
N TYR A 145 14.17 -14.37 23.36
CA TYR A 145 15.32 -13.83 22.64
C TYR A 145 16.23 -13.01 23.55
N GLU A 146 15.69 -12.24 24.49
CA GLU A 146 16.50 -11.57 25.51
C GLU A 146 17.32 -12.58 26.34
N GLN A 147 16.72 -13.70 26.73
CA GLN A 147 17.43 -14.76 27.44
C GLN A 147 18.48 -15.43 26.57
N PHE A 148 18.15 -15.80 25.32
CA PHE A 148 19.07 -16.38 24.37
C PHE A 148 20.27 -15.46 24.10
N ASN A 149 20.02 -14.17 23.89
CA ASN A 149 21.03 -13.20 23.54
C ASN A 149 22.06 -12.94 24.68
N ARG A 150 21.70 -13.20 25.95
CA ARG A 150 22.65 -13.08 27.08
C ARG A 150 23.74 -14.14 27.03
N THR A 151 23.45 -15.30 26.50
CA THR A 151 24.36 -16.46 26.49
C THR A 151 25.01 -16.74 25.14
N SER A 152 24.54 -16.09 24.07
CA SER A 152 25.05 -16.28 22.71
C SER A 152 25.80 -15.05 22.23
N PRO A 153 27.12 -15.01 22.17
CA PRO A 153 27.88 -13.83 21.74
C PRO A 153 27.85 -13.60 20.23
N ALA A 154 27.92 -14.66 19.43
CA ALA A 154 28.06 -14.57 17.98
C ALA A 154 26.72 -14.48 17.25
N LEU A 155 25.74 -15.29 17.65
CA LEU A 155 24.42 -15.30 17.04
C LEU A 155 23.41 -14.63 17.97
N LYS A 156 22.68 -13.64 17.48
CA LYS A 156 21.63 -12.95 18.23
C LYS A 156 20.28 -13.10 17.52
N LYS A 157 19.20 -13.13 18.29
CA LYS A 157 17.83 -13.20 17.78
C LYS A 157 17.07 -11.93 18.10
N GLY A 158 16.25 -11.47 17.15
CA GLY A 158 15.47 -10.26 17.32
C GLY A 158 14.06 -10.35 16.76
N ILE A 159 13.15 -9.68 17.44
CA ILE A 159 11.83 -9.39 16.92
C ILE A 159 11.61 -7.89 16.99
N GLY A 160 11.14 -7.30 15.88
CA GLY A 160 10.86 -5.88 15.75
C GLY A 160 9.54 -5.64 15.05
N MET A 161 9.01 -4.45 15.22
CA MET A 161 7.78 -4.05 14.55
C MET A 161 7.83 -2.58 14.12
N ALA A 162 6.98 -2.23 13.17
CA ALA A 162 6.76 -0.85 12.75
C ALA A 162 5.34 -0.68 12.24
N LEU A 163 4.82 0.53 12.36
CA LEU A 163 3.53 0.94 11.82
C LEU A 163 3.69 1.78 10.57
N PHE A 164 2.62 1.93 9.83
CA PHE A 164 2.56 2.88 8.73
C PHE A 164 1.15 3.43 8.53
N ALA A 165 1.10 4.62 7.92
CA ALA A 165 -0.05 5.16 7.23
C ALA A 165 0.34 5.49 5.80
N TYR A 166 -0.58 5.33 4.86
CA TYR A 166 -0.43 5.68 3.46
C TYR A 166 -1.71 6.31 2.93
N LYS A 167 -1.62 7.36 2.14
CA LYS A 167 -2.78 8.01 1.55
C LYS A 167 -3.04 7.47 0.14
N THR A 168 -4.27 6.97 -0.10
CA THR A 168 -4.68 6.47 -1.43
C THR A 168 -4.86 7.62 -2.41
N GLY A 169 -4.16 7.58 -3.55
CA GLY A 169 -4.18 8.66 -4.53
C GLY A 169 -3.48 9.94 -4.04
N VAL A 170 -3.68 11.04 -4.75
CA VAL A 170 -3.00 12.33 -4.51
C VAL A 170 -3.97 13.51 -4.26
N TYR A 171 -5.29 13.25 -4.17
CA TYR A 171 -6.25 14.30 -3.83
C TYR A 171 -5.88 14.97 -2.48
N PRO A 172 -6.02 16.29 -2.31
CA PRO A 172 -6.56 17.29 -3.25
C PRO A 172 -5.47 17.96 -4.13
N THR A 173 -4.25 17.46 -4.16
CA THR A 173 -3.16 18.04 -4.96
C THR A 173 -3.47 17.96 -6.46
N SER A 174 -4.11 16.87 -6.88
CA SER A 174 -4.66 16.68 -8.22
C SER A 174 -6.04 16.03 -8.12
N MET A 175 -6.87 16.23 -9.13
CA MET A 175 -8.15 15.53 -9.25
C MET A 175 -7.92 14.08 -9.58
N GLU A 176 -8.58 13.20 -8.84
CA GLU A 176 -8.54 11.75 -9.04
C GLU A 176 -9.69 11.32 -9.93
N THR A 177 -9.42 11.19 -11.22
CA THR A 177 -10.42 10.90 -12.24
C THR A 177 -10.09 9.59 -12.97
N SER A 178 -11.12 8.81 -13.26
CA SER A 178 -11.08 7.65 -14.13
C SER A 178 -12.41 7.51 -14.86
N ALA A 179 -12.37 7.05 -16.10
CA ALA A 179 -13.58 6.77 -16.87
C ALA A 179 -13.63 5.29 -17.28
N CYS A 180 -14.85 4.80 -17.43
CA CYS A 180 -15.13 3.42 -17.81
C CYS A 180 -16.26 3.39 -18.81
N ARG A 181 -16.15 2.50 -19.81
CA ARG A 181 -17.23 2.13 -20.74
C ARG A 181 -17.46 0.62 -20.62
N ILE A 182 -18.73 0.22 -20.52
CA ILE A 182 -19.12 -1.20 -20.54
C ILE A 182 -20.08 -1.40 -21.71
N ILE A 183 -19.79 -2.39 -22.54
CA ILE A 183 -20.53 -2.73 -23.76
C ILE A 183 -21.08 -4.15 -23.59
N MET A 184 -22.39 -4.33 -23.83
CA MET A 184 -23.01 -5.64 -23.86
C MET A 184 -22.96 -6.24 -25.25
N ASN A 185 -22.59 -7.52 -25.34
CA ASN A 185 -22.76 -8.31 -26.55
C ASN A 185 -24.15 -8.93 -26.59
N GLU A 186 -24.57 -9.40 -27.77
CA GLU A 186 -25.89 -10.01 -27.99
C GLU A 186 -26.12 -11.27 -27.14
N ASP A 187 -25.08 -12.00 -26.82
CA ASP A 187 -25.14 -13.20 -25.97
C ASP A 187 -25.24 -12.89 -24.47
N GLY A 188 -25.26 -11.62 -24.08
CA GLY A 188 -25.29 -11.16 -22.70
C GLY A 188 -23.92 -11.10 -22.02
N SER A 189 -22.83 -11.38 -22.73
CA SER A 189 -21.49 -11.12 -22.22
C SER A 189 -21.17 -9.63 -22.27
N ALA A 190 -20.17 -9.20 -21.47
CA ALA A 190 -19.81 -7.79 -21.37
C ALA A 190 -18.31 -7.54 -21.69
N GLN A 191 -18.05 -6.39 -22.33
CA GLN A 191 -16.71 -5.88 -22.52
C GLN A 191 -16.53 -4.61 -21.68
N VAL A 192 -15.48 -4.57 -20.86
CA VAL A 192 -15.11 -3.41 -20.03
C VAL A 192 -13.91 -2.71 -20.65
N GLN A 193 -14.02 -1.42 -20.86
CA GLN A 193 -12.96 -0.55 -21.38
C GLN A 193 -12.62 0.50 -20.32
N VAL A 194 -11.35 0.57 -19.96
CA VAL A 194 -10.80 1.53 -18.98
C VAL A 194 -9.48 2.10 -19.51
N GLY A 195 -9.13 3.32 -19.12
CA GLY A 195 -7.83 3.91 -19.42
C GLY A 195 -6.73 3.54 -18.42
N ALA A 196 -7.10 2.96 -17.28
CA ALA A 196 -6.14 2.49 -16.29
C ALA A 196 -5.41 1.22 -16.77
N THR A 197 -4.14 1.08 -16.39
CA THR A 197 -3.22 0.09 -16.97
C THR A 197 -3.01 -1.11 -16.07
N GLU A 198 -3.15 -2.31 -16.62
CA GLU A 198 -2.64 -3.55 -16.00
C GLU A 198 -1.10 -3.57 -16.11
N LEU A 199 -0.43 -3.73 -14.94
CA LEU A 199 1.04 -3.75 -14.81
C LEU A 199 1.55 -5.10 -14.30
N GLY A 200 0.68 -6.12 -14.21
CA GLY A 200 0.94 -7.39 -13.53
C GLY A 200 0.40 -7.45 -12.09
N GLN A 201 -0.28 -6.39 -11.62
CA GLN A 201 -0.87 -6.33 -10.28
C GLN A 201 -2.24 -7.02 -10.17
N GLY A 202 -2.86 -7.40 -11.31
CA GLY A 202 -4.15 -8.09 -11.35
C GLY A 202 -5.35 -7.14 -11.34
N ALA A 203 -5.19 -5.91 -11.84
CA ALA A 203 -6.26 -4.92 -11.87
C ALA A 203 -7.44 -5.35 -12.76
N ASP A 204 -7.16 -5.95 -13.94
CA ASP A 204 -8.19 -6.46 -14.86
C ASP A 204 -9.12 -7.46 -14.16
N THR A 205 -8.55 -8.36 -13.34
CA THR A 205 -9.34 -9.31 -12.55
C THR A 205 -10.21 -8.60 -11.51
N ALA A 206 -9.66 -7.63 -10.78
CA ALA A 206 -10.42 -6.88 -9.80
C ALA A 206 -11.58 -6.08 -10.44
N TRP A 207 -11.35 -5.43 -11.58
CA TRP A 207 -12.41 -4.72 -12.31
C TRP A 207 -13.47 -5.66 -12.87
N THR A 208 -13.06 -6.85 -13.36
CA THR A 208 -14.00 -7.91 -13.77
C THR A 208 -14.91 -8.33 -12.61
N GLN A 209 -14.34 -8.53 -11.41
CA GLN A 209 -15.09 -8.90 -10.21
C GLN A 209 -16.06 -7.81 -9.77
N ILE A 210 -15.64 -6.54 -9.80
CA ILE A 210 -16.52 -5.40 -9.51
C ILE A 210 -17.70 -5.34 -10.49
N ALA A 211 -17.46 -5.51 -11.79
CA ALA A 211 -18.52 -5.51 -12.79
C ALA A 211 -19.44 -6.74 -12.66
N SER A 212 -18.87 -7.92 -12.39
CA SER A 212 -19.60 -9.18 -12.17
C SER A 212 -20.59 -9.09 -11.01
N GLU A 213 -20.15 -8.54 -9.88
CA GLU A 213 -20.99 -8.36 -8.68
C GLU A 213 -22.24 -7.51 -8.97
N ILE A 214 -22.11 -6.47 -9.80
CA ILE A 214 -23.21 -5.54 -10.08
C ILE A 214 -24.14 -6.05 -11.18
N LEU A 215 -23.53 -6.59 -12.26
CA LEU A 215 -24.27 -7.07 -13.42
C LEU A 215 -24.79 -8.49 -13.27
N THR A 216 -24.32 -9.21 -12.24
CA THR A 216 -24.64 -10.64 -12.00
C THR A 216 -24.27 -11.57 -13.17
N ILE A 217 -23.28 -11.16 -13.96
CA ILE A 217 -22.72 -11.92 -15.07
C ILE A 217 -21.46 -12.63 -14.55
N PRO A 218 -21.27 -13.94 -14.80
CA PRO A 218 -20.06 -14.66 -14.39
C PRO A 218 -18.79 -14.01 -14.92
N GLU A 219 -17.72 -13.97 -14.10
CA GLU A 219 -16.43 -13.36 -14.45
C GLU A 219 -15.89 -13.82 -15.79
N GLY A 220 -16.02 -15.11 -16.14
CA GLY A 220 -15.57 -15.67 -17.40
C GLY A 220 -16.31 -15.13 -18.64
N ARG A 221 -17.41 -14.39 -18.48
CA ARG A 221 -18.19 -13.73 -19.52
C ARG A 221 -18.03 -12.20 -19.54
N ILE A 222 -17.19 -11.67 -18.68
CA ILE A 222 -16.79 -10.26 -18.67
C ILE A 222 -15.33 -10.17 -19.12
N ARG A 223 -15.05 -9.37 -20.13
CA ARG A 223 -13.70 -9.18 -20.66
C ARG A 223 -13.27 -7.73 -20.52
N VAL A 224 -12.22 -7.50 -19.74
CA VAL A 224 -11.52 -6.21 -19.76
C VAL A 224 -10.68 -6.14 -21.03
N GLN A 225 -10.69 -5.00 -21.73
CA GLN A 225 -9.87 -4.78 -22.92
C GLN A 225 -8.38 -4.84 -22.53
N PRO A 226 -7.59 -5.76 -23.13
CA PRO A 226 -6.24 -6.07 -22.62
C PRO A 226 -5.19 -5.00 -22.90
N PHE A 227 -5.47 -4.05 -23.79
CA PHE A 227 -4.57 -2.96 -24.15
C PHE A 227 -5.29 -1.62 -24.03
N GLN A 228 -4.66 -0.68 -23.32
CA GLN A 228 -5.10 0.71 -23.30
C GLN A 228 -4.58 1.39 -24.57
N ASP A 229 -5.51 1.95 -25.32
CA ASP A 229 -5.23 2.74 -26.50
C ASP A 229 -5.83 4.13 -26.30
N THR A 230 -4.98 5.14 -26.23
CA THR A 230 -5.39 6.52 -25.94
C THR A 230 -6.32 7.12 -26.99
N ASP A 231 -6.43 6.51 -28.17
CA ASP A 231 -7.36 6.95 -29.21
C ASP A 231 -8.79 6.44 -28.98
N VAL A 232 -8.97 5.35 -28.21
CA VAL A 232 -10.29 4.70 -28.08
C VAL A 232 -10.69 4.37 -26.65
N THR A 233 -9.76 4.18 -25.72
CA THR A 233 -10.09 3.89 -24.32
C THR A 233 -10.49 5.16 -23.57
N PRO A 234 -11.43 5.06 -22.61
CA PRO A 234 -11.76 6.16 -21.74
C PRO A 234 -10.55 6.67 -20.95
N TYR A 235 -10.61 7.95 -20.54
CA TYR A 235 -9.50 8.61 -19.83
C TYR A 235 -9.26 8.06 -18.44
N ASP A 236 -7.97 7.94 -18.05
CA ASP A 236 -7.51 7.71 -16.69
C ASP A 236 -6.22 8.49 -16.43
N ASN A 237 -5.99 8.90 -15.19
CA ASN A 237 -4.80 9.65 -14.79
C ASN A 237 -3.53 8.78 -14.73
N GLY A 238 -3.64 7.47 -14.66
CA GLY A 238 -2.54 6.50 -14.60
C GLY A 238 -2.45 5.69 -13.31
N ALA A 239 -1.48 4.75 -13.28
CA ALA A 239 -1.24 3.83 -12.17
C ALA A 239 -0.24 4.42 -11.16
N TYR A 240 -0.72 5.12 -10.14
CA TYR A 240 0.08 5.70 -9.05
C TYR A 240 -0.75 5.79 -7.75
N GLY A 241 -0.11 6.06 -6.62
CA GLY A 241 -0.79 6.34 -5.35
C GLY A 241 -1.74 5.24 -4.89
N SER A 242 -1.56 4.01 -5.36
CA SER A 242 -2.42 2.85 -5.06
C SER A 242 -3.90 3.06 -5.43
N ARG A 243 -4.18 3.90 -6.44
CA ARG A 243 -5.53 4.40 -6.77
C ARG A 243 -6.36 3.49 -7.67
N GLN A 244 -5.78 2.50 -8.32
CA GLN A 244 -6.48 1.79 -9.39
C GLN A 244 -7.75 1.05 -8.93
N THR A 245 -7.70 0.26 -7.87
CA THR A 245 -8.92 -0.38 -7.36
C THR A 245 -9.87 0.64 -6.73
N TYR A 246 -9.33 1.69 -6.11
CA TYR A 246 -10.14 2.72 -5.44
C TYR A 246 -10.82 3.68 -6.43
N VAL A 247 -10.10 4.27 -7.39
CA VAL A 247 -10.63 5.27 -8.33
C VAL A 247 -11.17 4.63 -9.60
N CYS A 248 -10.36 3.81 -10.29
CA CYS A 248 -10.83 3.13 -11.50
C CYS A 248 -11.89 2.08 -11.17
N GLY A 249 -11.74 1.33 -10.07
CA GLY A 249 -12.78 0.44 -9.56
C GLY A 249 -14.09 1.20 -9.25
N GLY A 250 -13.99 2.44 -8.75
CA GLY A 250 -15.13 3.35 -8.59
C GLY A 250 -15.83 3.68 -9.92
N ALA A 251 -15.03 3.93 -10.98
CA ALA A 251 -15.55 4.17 -12.32
C ALA A 251 -16.25 2.92 -12.90
N VAL A 252 -15.63 1.74 -12.74
CA VAL A 252 -16.23 0.46 -13.16
C VAL A 252 -17.55 0.21 -12.42
N LYS A 253 -17.56 0.42 -11.09
CA LYS A 253 -18.77 0.28 -10.26
C LYS A 253 -19.89 1.20 -10.75
N GLN A 254 -19.62 2.50 -10.88
CA GLN A 254 -20.60 3.49 -11.33
C GLN A 254 -21.13 3.16 -12.72
N THR A 255 -20.26 2.75 -13.66
CA THR A 255 -20.67 2.42 -15.03
C THR A 255 -21.51 1.13 -15.07
N ALA A 256 -21.14 0.12 -14.27
CA ALA A 256 -21.89 -1.12 -14.17
C ALA A 256 -23.28 -0.88 -13.55
N GLU A 257 -23.40 0.01 -12.55
CA GLU A 257 -24.70 0.43 -11.98
C GLU A 257 -25.59 1.10 -13.02
N LEU A 258 -25.02 2.05 -13.80
CA LEU A 258 -25.75 2.70 -14.90
C LEU A 258 -26.19 1.70 -15.96
N LEU A 259 -25.35 0.73 -16.30
CA LEU A 259 -25.69 -0.31 -17.27
C LEU A 259 -26.76 -1.27 -16.74
N ARG A 260 -26.67 -1.67 -15.46
CA ARG A 260 -27.70 -2.45 -14.78
C ARG A 260 -29.05 -1.76 -14.85
N ASP A 261 -29.09 -0.49 -14.49
CA ASP A 261 -30.34 0.29 -14.49
C ASP A 261 -30.93 0.41 -15.90
N LYS A 262 -30.04 0.56 -16.92
CA LYS A 262 -30.47 0.57 -18.33
C LYS A 262 -31.00 -0.80 -18.79
N LEU A 263 -30.36 -1.91 -18.38
CA LEU A 263 -30.85 -3.26 -18.67
C LEU A 263 -32.23 -3.52 -18.05
N LEU A 264 -32.43 -3.10 -16.79
CA LEU A 264 -33.72 -3.26 -16.11
C LEU A 264 -34.81 -2.38 -16.78
N ALA A 265 -34.49 -1.14 -17.18
CA ALA A 265 -35.43 -0.30 -17.92
C ALA A 265 -35.83 -0.95 -19.26
N LYS A 266 -34.85 -1.50 -20.00
CA LYS A 266 -35.13 -2.16 -21.29
C LYS A 266 -35.91 -3.47 -21.12
N ALA A 267 -35.64 -4.25 -20.08
CA ALA A 267 -36.44 -5.43 -19.74
C ALA A 267 -37.88 -5.03 -19.35
N GLY A 268 -38.05 -3.91 -18.62
CA GLY A 268 -39.35 -3.34 -18.30
C GLY A 268 -40.15 -2.95 -19.55
N GLU A 269 -39.52 -2.26 -20.52
CA GLU A 269 -40.11 -1.94 -21.82
C GLU A 269 -40.57 -3.23 -22.54
N LEU A 270 -39.71 -4.27 -22.59
CA LEU A 270 -40.00 -5.54 -23.26
C LEU A 270 -41.19 -6.30 -22.66
N HIS A 271 -41.32 -6.26 -21.34
CA HIS A 271 -42.31 -7.07 -20.60
C HIS A 271 -43.48 -6.26 -20.04
N GLY A 272 -43.58 -4.96 -20.31
CA GLY A 272 -44.64 -4.08 -19.79
C GLY A 272 -44.63 -3.99 -18.26
N ARG A 273 -43.44 -3.89 -17.63
CA ARG A 273 -43.22 -3.82 -16.18
C ARG A 273 -42.48 -2.55 -15.81
N ASP A 274 -42.65 -2.08 -14.58
CA ASP A 274 -41.83 -1.02 -14.03
C ASP A 274 -40.41 -1.55 -13.72
N ALA A 275 -39.39 -0.81 -14.11
CA ALA A 275 -37.98 -1.18 -13.84
C ALA A 275 -37.68 -1.32 -12.34
N GLY A 276 -38.40 -0.59 -11.48
CA GLY A 276 -38.28 -0.67 -10.03
C GLY A 276 -38.70 -2.00 -9.45
N ASP A 277 -39.59 -2.73 -10.14
CA ASP A 277 -40.06 -4.05 -9.75
C ASP A 277 -39.10 -5.18 -10.16
N LEU A 278 -38.05 -4.84 -10.92
CA LEU A 278 -37.09 -5.77 -11.49
C LEU A 278 -35.76 -5.80 -10.74
N ALA A 279 -35.05 -6.92 -10.85
CA ALA A 279 -33.69 -7.08 -10.36
C ALA A 279 -32.90 -8.01 -11.29
N LEU A 280 -31.57 -7.90 -11.28
CA LEU A 280 -30.68 -8.88 -11.90
C LEU A 280 -30.32 -9.96 -10.89
N ARG A 281 -30.35 -11.23 -11.30
CA ARG A 281 -29.83 -12.39 -10.56
C ARG A 281 -29.33 -13.45 -11.55
N GLU A 282 -28.08 -13.88 -11.41
CA GLU A 282 -27.51 -14.98 -12.19
C GLU A 282 -27.81 -14.88 -13.71
N GLU A 283 -27.44 -13.75 -14.32
CA GLU A 283 -27.70 -13.40 -15.73
C GLU A 283 -29.19 -13.32 -16.12
N GLN A 284 -30.11 -13.31 -15.14
CA GLN A 284 -31.54 -13.22 -15.39
C GLN A 284 -32.10 -11.90 -14.87
N VAL A 285 -33.12 -11.41 -15.57
CA VAL A 285 -34.03 -10.38 -15.07
C VAL A 285 -35.18 -11.10 -14.35
N VAL A 286 -35.35 -10.75 -13.10
CA VAL A 286 -36.38 -11.38 -12.23
C VAL A 286 -37.26 -10.30 -11.60
N LEU A 287 -38.47 -10.68 -11.21
CA LEU A 287 -39.30 -9.86 -10.34
C LEU A 287 -38.63 -9.76 -8.97
N ARG A 288 -38.43 -8.53 -8.47
CA ARG A 288 -37.73 -8.24 -7.23
C ARG A 288 -38.31 -8.94 -6.01
N GLU A 289 -39.68 -8.96 -5.90
CA GLU A 289 -40.36 -9.49 -4.74
C GLU A 289 -40.45 -11.03 -4.76
N SER A 290 -40.85 -11.61 -5.90
CA SER A 290 -41.07 -13.05 -6.00
C SER A 290 -39.83 -13.86 -6.39
N GLY A 291 -38.86 -13.21 -7.05
CA GLY A 291 -37.73 -13.89 -7.67
C GLY A 291 -38.10 -14.63 -8.98
N GLU A 292 -39.31 -14.47 -9.47
CA GLU A 292 -39.79 -15.10 -10.72
C GLU A 292 -38.98 -14.56 -11.90
N ARG A 293 -38.46 -15.48 -12.72
CA ARG A 293 -37.70 -15.15 -13.95
C ARG A 293 -38.63 -14.57 -15.01
N LEU A 294 -38.25 -13.43 -15.57
CA LEU A 294 -38.89 -12.83 -16.75
C LEU A 294 -38.14 -13.20 -18.04
N CYS A 295 -36.87 -12.88 -18.10
CA CYS A 295 -36.02 -13.13 -19.25
C CYS A 295 -34.53 -13.16 -18.83
N SER A 296 -33.65 -13.59 -19.71
CA SER A 296 -32.19 -13.45 -19.54
C SER A 296 -31.68 -12.09 -20.00
N ILE A 297 -30.49 -11.70 -19.51
CA ILE A 297 -29.78 -10.52 -20.04
C ILE A 297 -29.53 -10.68 -21.56
N ALA A 298 -29.20 -11.88 -22.02
CA ALA A 298 -29.01 -12.17 -23.45
C ALA A 298 -30.27 -11.90 -24.29
N GLU A 299 -31.45 -12.30 -23.79
CA GLU A 299 -32.74 -12.02 -24.47
C GLU A 299 -32.98 -10.53 -24.61
N VAL A 300 -32.68 -9.73 -23.57
CA VAL A 300 -32.77 -8.26 -23.62
C VAL A 300 -31.79 -7.68 -24.64
N CYS A 301 -30.51 -8.11 -24.62
CA CYS A 301 -29.49 -7.62 -25.53
C CYS A 301 -29.82 -7.98 -26.97
N THR A 302 -30.22 -9.21 -27.26
CA THR A 302 -30.60 -9.68 -28.61
C THR A 302 -31.79 -8.89 -29.13
N TYR A 303 -32.83 -8.68 -28.31
CA TYR A 303 -34.01 -7.94 -28.73
C TYR A 303 -33.66 -6.50 -29.18
N PHE A 304 -32.94 -5.75 -28.37
CA PHE A 304 -32.60 -4.36 -28.69
C PHE A 304 -31.55 -4.21 -29.78
N ASN A 305 -30.70 -5.23 -30.01
CA ASN A 305 -29.75 -5.20 -31.12
C ASN A 305 -30.35 -5.55 -32.47
N PHE A 306 -31.36 -6.44 -32.52
CA PHE A 306 -31.78 -7.05 -33.80
C PHE A 306 -33.27 -6.94 -34.12
N VAL A 307 -34.14 -6.80 -33.11
CA VAL A 307 -35.57 -6.69 -33.32
C VAL A 307 -35.94 -5.25 -33.65
N ASN A 308 -36.38 -5.04 -34.87
CA ASN A 308 -36.94 -3.76 -35.32
C ASN A 308 -38.47 -3.91 -35.38
N ASP A 309 -39.19 -3.54 -34.32
CA ASP A 309 -40.60 -3.26 -34.47
C ASP A 309 -40.77 -1.82 -34.98
N GLN A 310 -41.89 -1.52 -35.56
CA GLN A 310 -42.13 -0.22 -36.23
C GLN A 310 -42.03 1.02 -35.30
N HIS A 311 -41.73 0.80 -33.99
CA HIS A 311 -41.72 1.79 -32.94
C HIS A 311 -40.40 1.94 -32.17
N THR A 312 -39.45 1.01 -32.36
CA THR A 312 -38.16 1.03 -31.64
C THR A 312 -36.99 1.02 -32.64
N HIS A 313 -36.03 1.89 -32.37
CA HIS A 313 -34.74 1.84 -33.06
C HIS A 313 -33.85 0.77 -32.40
N THR A 314 -33.13 0.01 -33.22
CA THR A 314 -32.07 -0.86 -32.73
C THR A 314 -31.08 -0.08 -31.88
N GLN A 315 -30.74 -0.58 -30.72
CA GLN A 315 -29.88 0.10 -29.76
C GLN A 315 -28.89 -0.88 -29.15
N HIS A 316 -27.60 -0.63 -29.40
CA HIS A 316 -26.55 -1.36 -28.69
C HIS A 316 -26.50 -0.94 -27.20
N LEU A 317 -26.59 -1.90 -26.29
CA LEU A 317 -26.65 -1.62 -24.87
C LEU A 317 -25.24 -1.35 -24.34
N THR A 318 -24.98 -0.11 -23.99
CA THR A 318 -23.69 0.34 -23.46
C THR A 318 -23.92 1.42 -22.41
N ALA A 319 -23.00 1.52 -21.45
CA ALA A 319 -22.93 2.65 -20.54
C ALA A 319 -21.48 3.16 -20.49
N GLU A 320 -21.35 4.46 -20.28
CA GLU A 320 -20.07 5.14 -20.07
C GLU A 320 -20.22 6.18 -18.97
N SER A 321 -19.24 6.26 -18.10
CA SER A 321 -19.21 7.31 -17.08
C SER A 321 -17.79 7.71 -16.71
N THR A 322 -17.66 8.91 -16.17
CA THR A 322 -16.45 9.42 -15.56
C THR A 322 -16.66 9.53 -14.06
N TYR A 323 -15.86 8.84 -13.29
CA TYR A 323 -15.83 8.94 -11.84
C TYR A 323 -14.72 9.90 -11.40
N THR A 324 -15.05 10.80 -10.50
CA THR A 324 -14.09 11.70 -9.87
C THR A 324 -14.15 11.51 -8.36
N ALA A 325 -13.07 11.04 -7.76
CA ALA A 325 -12.97 10.93 -6.31
C ALA A 325 -12.77 12.34 -5.71
N LEU A 326 -13.74 12.83 -4.94
CA LEU A 326 -13.71 14.11 -4.22
C LEU A 326 -13.18 13.96 -2.79
N SER A 327 -12.61 12.82 -2.47
CA SER A 327 -12.01 12.48 -1.17
C SER A 327 -10.86 11.51 -1.38
N THR A 328 -10.17 11.22 -0.30
CA THR A 328 -9.15 10.20 -0.20
C THR A 328 -9.30 9.48 1.13
N CYS A 329 -8.54 8.41 1.35
CA CYS A 329 -8.52 7.69 2.60
C CYS A 329 -7.09 7.32 3.00
N PHE A 330 -6.88 7.05 4.29
CA PHE A 330 -5.66 6.41 4.74
C PHE A 330 -5.80 4.89 4.75
N VAL A 331 -4.75 4.24 4.28
CA VAL A 331 -4.45 2.82 4.49
C VAL A 331 -3.51 2.74 5.68
N TYR A 332 -3.76 1.81 6.58
CA TYR A 332 -2.95 1.61 7.76
C TYR A 332 -2.41 0.18 7.83
N GLY A 333 -1.38 -0.03 8.64
CA GLY A 333 -0.93 -1.38 8.93
C GLY A 333 0.27 -1.43 9.85
N ALA A 334 0.64 -2.68 10.15
CA ALA A 334 1.77 -3.03 11.00
C ALA A 334 2.58 -4.16 10.35
N SER A 335 3.90 -4.09 10.46
CA SER A 335 4.78 -5.19 10.10
C SER A 335 5.55 -5.66 11.33
N PHE A 336 5.63 -6.98 11.50
CA PHE A 336 6.40 -7.66 12.53
C PHE A 336 7.46 -8.53 11.86
N VAL A 337 8.69 -8.43 12.32
CA VAL A 337 9.84 -9.11 11.72
C VAL A 337 10.58 -9.91 12.76
N ASP A 338 10.79 -11.20 12.46
CA ASP A 338 11.65 -12.12 13.21
C ASP A 338 12.93 -12.34 12.44
N LEU A 339 14.09 -12.21 13.09
CA LEU A 339 15.39 -12.34 12.45
C LEU A 339 16.48 -12.86 13.36
N GLU A 340 17.56 -13.26 12.73
CA GLU A 340 18.84 -13.60 13.36
C GLU A 340 19.95 -12.69 12.85
N VAL A 341 20.89 -12.35 13.72
CA VAL A 341 22.06 -11.53 13.41
C VAL A 341 23.32 -12.34 13.74
N ASP A 342 24.12 -12.62 12.72
CA ASP A 342 25.48 -13.10 12.88
C ASP A 342 26.39 -11.88 13.13
N VAL A 343 26.70 -11.67 14.41
CA VAL A 343 27.40 -10.44 14.86
C VAL A 343 28.80 -10.32 14.27
N PRO A 344 29.66 -11.35 14.27
CA PRO A 344 31.02 -11.29 13.71
C PRO A 344 31.09 -10.81 12.26
N ILE A 345 30.13 -11.16 11.43
CA ILE A 345 30.14 -10.80 10.00
C ILE A 345 29.04 -9.81 9.63
N GLY A 346 28.24 -9.33 10.59
CA GLY A 346 27.16 -8.37 10.37
C GLY A 346 26.03 -8.90 9.47
N LYS A 347 25.90 -10.22 9.31
CA LYS A 347 24.89 -10.80 8.43
C LYS A 347 23.55 -10.90 9.15
N VAL A 348 22.50 -10.38 8.53
CA VAL A 348 21.12 -10.50 8.99
C VAL A 348 20.39 -11.53 8.15
N LYS A 349 19.69 -12.44 8.81
CA LYS A 349 18.76 -13.39 8.20
C LYS A 349 17.36 -13.10 8.74
N VAL A 350 16.48 -12.62 7.88
CA VAL A 350 15.05 -12.49 8.21
C VAL A 350 14.43 -13.87 8.10
N ASN A 351 13.82 -14.35 9.19
CA ASN A 351 13.21 -15.68 9.25
C ASN A 351 11.74 -15.63 8.84
N LYS A 352 11.01 -14.62 9.34
CA LYS A 352 9.57 -14.48 9.06
C LYS A 352 9.12 -13.03 9.16
N VAL A 353 8.15 -12.68 8.33
CA VAL A 353 7.43 -11.40 8.37
C VAL A 353 5.93 -11.64 8.49
N TRP A 354 5.30 -10.99 9.43
CA TRP A 354 3.85 -10.85 9.53
C TRP A 354 3.49 -9.43 9.13
N ALA A 355 2.85 -9.29 7.98
CA ALA A 355 2.44 -8.01 7.43
C ALA A 355 0.92 -7.87 7.54
N VAL A 356 0.46 -7.01 8.43
CA VAL A 356 -0.96 -6.80 8.72
C VAL A 356 -1.42 -5.49 8.11
N HIS A 357 -2.46 -5.55 7.28
CA HIS A 357 -2.93 -4.40 6.51
C HIS A 357 -4.42 -4.13 6.74
N ASP A 358 -4.77 -2.87 6.94
CA ASP A 358 -6.11 -2.34 6.78
C ASP A 358 -6.20 -1.69 5.38
N SER A 359 -6.65 -2.45 4.41
CA SER A 359 -6.91 -1.98 3.04
C SER A 359 -8.41 -1.93 2.72
N GLY A 360 -9.25 -1.74 3.75
CA GLY A 360 -10.69 -1.81 3.64
C GLY A 360 -11.15 -3.23 3.31
N ARG A 361 -12.26 -3.35 2.61
CA ARG A 361 -12.74 -4.64 2.12
C ARG A 361 -11.86 -5.15 0.97
N ILE A 362 -11.40 -6.37 1.06
CA ILE A 362 -10.53 -6.98 0.06
C ILE A 362 -11.36 -7.52 -1.10
N ILE A 363 -11.13 -7.00 -2.30
CA ILE A 363 -11.85 -7.43 -3.51
C ILE A 363 -11.38 -8.82 -3.96
N ASN A 364 -10.06 -9.04 -3.99
CA ASN A 364 -9.47 -10.34 -4.35
C ASN A 364 -8.37 -10.72 -3.34
N PRO A 365 -8.61 -11.68 -2.44
CA PRO A 365 -7.64 -12.04 -1.40
C PRO A 365 -6.31 -12.56 -1.93
N GLN A 366 -6.32 -13.32 -3.02
CA GLN A 366 -5.10 -13.90 -3.60
C GLN A 366 -4.20 -12.81 -4.19
N LEU A 367 -4.78 -11.89 -4.99
CA LEU A 367 -4.05 -10.78 -5.58
C LEU A 367 -3.59 -9.78 -4.52
N ALA A 368 -4.40 -9.54 -3.50
CA ALA A 368 -4.02 -8.71 -2.36
C ALA A 368 -2.81 -9.29 -1.61
N ALA A 369 -2.81 -10.59 -1.31
CA ALA A 369 -1.68 -11.26 -0.69
C ALA A 369 -0.41 -11.19 -1.57
N ALA A 370 -0.55 -11.34 -2.90
CA ALA A 370 0.57 -11.21 -3.84
C ALA A 370 1.19 -9.80 -3.80
N GLN A 371 0.37 -8.74 -3.70
CA GLN A 371 0.87 -7.38 -3.51
C GLN A 371 1.66 -7.21 -2.20
N VAL A 372 1.20 -7.84 -1.11
CA VAL A 372 1.90 -7.82 0.18
C VAL A 372 3.24 -8.55 0.06
N HIS A 373 3.27 -9.74 -0.52
CA HIS A 373 4.51 -10.51 -0.70
C HIS A 373 5.57 -9.73 -1.48
N GLY A 374 5.18 -9.14 -2.63
CA GLY A 374 6.08 -8.34 -3.46
C GLY A 374 6.58 -7.08 -2.75
N GLY A 375 5.72 -6.37 -2.01
CA GLY A 375 6.10 -5.17 -1.27
C GLY A 375 7.02 -5.47 -0.08
N VAL A 376 6.79 -6.57 0.63
CA VAL A 376 7.67 -7.03 1.72
C VAL A 376 9.05 -7.42 1.18
N ALA A 377 9.12 -8.18 0.09
CA ALA A 377 10.40 -8.54 -0.54
C ALA A 377 11.21 -7.31 -0.95
N MET A 378 10.58 -6.33 -1.61
CA MET A 378 11.23 -5.04 -1.91
C MET A 378 11.70 -4.31 -0.66
N GLY A 379 10.88 -4.30 0.40
CA GLY A 379 11.20 -3.62 1.65
C GLY A 379 12.39 -4.25 2.39
N ILE A 380 12.57 -5.56 2.30
CA ILE A 380 13.75 -6.27 2.82
C ILE A 380 14.99 -5.90 2.02
N GLY A 381 14.90 -5.87 0.67
CA GLY A 381 15.99 -5.42 -0.18
C GLY A 381 16.42 -3.99 0.15
N TYR A 382 15.47 -3.08 0.28
CA TYR A 382 15.67 -1.70 0.70
C TYR A 382 16.31 -1.59 2.10
N ALA A 383 15.95 -2.49 3.03
CA ALA A 383 16.49 -2.50 4.38
C ALA A 383 17.94 -2.99 4.45
N LEU A 384 18.31 -4.02 3.67
CA LEU A 384 19.53 -4.83 3.92
C LEU A 384 20.55 -4.79 2.79
N GLY A 385 20.17 -4.55 1.52
CA GLY A 385 21.07 -4.79 0.41
C GLY A 385 21.08 -3.80 -0.73
N GLU A 386 19.92 -3.24 -1.09
CA GLU A 386 19.79 -2.41 -2.30
C GLU A 386 20.36 -1.02 -2.09
N GLN A 387 21.47 -0.75 -2.77
CA GLN A 387 22.12 0.56 -2.74
C GLN A 387 22.68 0.91 -4.13
N MET A 388 22.24 2.02 -4.70
CA MET A 388 22.88 2.59 -5.88
C MET A 388 24.12 3.36 -5.46
N LEU A 389 25.27 3.00 -6.04
CA LEU A 389 26.56 3.65 -5.82
C LEU A 389 26.87 4.61 -6.96
N PHE A 390 27.40 5.78 -6.65
CA PHE A 390 27.73 6.81 -7.61
C PHE A 390 29.17 7.26 -7.48
N ASP A 391 29.79 7.53 -8.62
CA ASP A 391 31.06 8.28 -8.65
C ASP A 391 30.85 9.70 -8.14
N GLN A 392 31.59 10.08 -7.13
CA GLN A 392 31.39 11.36 -6.44
C GLN A 392 31.72 12.60 -7.29
N LYS A 393 32.54 12.44 -8.35
CA LYS A 393 32.94 13.54 -9.22
C LYS A 393 32.01 13.70 -10.41
N THR A 394 31.62 12.58 -11.02
CA THR A 394 30.88 12.60 -12.27
C THR A 394 29.37 12.39 -12.08
N GLY A 395 28.95 11.80 -10.95
CA GLY A 395 27.56 11.38 -10.70
C GLY A 395 27.16 10.11 -11.47
N ALA A 396 28.09 9.44 -12.14
CA ALA A 396 27.82 8.23 -12.89
C ALA A 396 27.50 7.05 -11.92
N PRO A 397 26.48 6.24 -12.20
CA PRO A 397 26.20 5.05 -11.40
C PRO A 397 27.29 4.00 -11.61
N LEU A 398 27.78 3.41 -10.51
CA LEU A 398 28.88 2.44 -10.50
C LEU A 398 28.39 0.99 -10.53
N ASN A 399 27.16 0.72 -10.10
CA ASN A 399 26.56 -0.61 -10.00
C ASN A 399 25.19 -0.68 -10.70
N ASN A 400 25.13 -0.20 -11.94
CA ASN A 400 23.91 -0.11 -12.75
C ASN A 400 23.56 -1.41 -13.51
N ASN A 401 23.89 -2.53 -12.95
CA ASN A 401 23.61 -3.86 -13.53
C ASN A 401 23.18 -4.85 -12.44
N PHE A 402 22.50 -5.94 -12.83
CA PHE A 402 21.97 -6.93 -11.88
C PHE A 402 23.04 -7.81 -11.20
N LEU A 403 24.30 -7.77 -11.64
CA LEU A 403 25.39 -8.44 -10.95
C LEU A 403 25.79 -7.69 -9.68
N ASP A 404 25.86 -6.38 -9.74
CA ASP A 404 26.38 -5.53 -8.68
C ASP A 404 25.28 -4.89 -7.81
N TYR A 405 24.12 -4.57 -8.40
CA TYR A 405 22.95 -4.12 -7.65
C TYR A 405 22.21 -5.32 -7.07
N LYS A 406 22.22 -5.46 -5.75
CA LYS A 406 21.75 -6.66 -5.04
C LYS A 406 20.27 -6.61 -4.72
N ILE A 407 19.43 -7.11 -5.63
CA ILE A 407 18.01 -7.36 -5.37
C ILE A 407 17.87 -8.70 -4.64
N PRO A 408 16.98 -8.82 -3.63
CA PRO A 408 16.73 -10.09 -2.96
C PRO A 408 16.30 -11.19 -3.93
N THR A 409 16.92 -12.33 -3.82
CA THR A 409 16.54 -13.55 -4.54
C THR A 409 15.50 -14.34 -3.75
N SER A 410 14.96 -15.41 -4.32
CA SER A 410 14.05 -16.32 -3.62
C SER A 410 14.67 -16.98 -2.38
N MET A 411 16.00 -16.99 -2.28
CA MET A 411 16.74 -17.52 -1.13
C MET A 411 16.87 -16.50 0.01
N ASP A 412 16.70 -15.21 -0.30
CA ASP A 412 16.80 -14.11 0.66
C ASP A 412 15.44 -13.70 1.22
N VAL A 413 14.36 -14.03 0.50
CA VAL A 413 12.99 -13.70 0.91
C VAL A 413 12.53 -14.68 1.99
N PRO A 414 12.11 -14.21 3.18
CA PRO A 414 11.65 -15.06 4.26
C PRO A 414 10.24 -15.61 4.01
N GLU A 415 9.75 -16.43 4.95
CA GLU A 415 8.31 -16.69 5.04
C GLU A 415 7.55 -15.39 5.30
N ILE A 416 6.56 -15.08 4.45
CA ILE A 416 5.73 -13.89 4.56
C ILE A 416 4.29 -14.32 4.82
N GLN A 417 3.71 -13.84 5.90
CA GLN A 417 2.30 -14.01 6.20
C GLN A 417 1.57 -12.68 6.00
N ALA A 418 0.82 -12.60 4.91
CA ALA A 418 -0.09 -11.48 4.64
C ALA A 418 -1.39 -11.65 5.45
N LEU A 419 -1.77 -10.62 6.17
CA LEU A 419 -2.95 -10.59 7.02
C LEU A 419 -3.74 -9.31 6.74
N PHE A 420 -5.06 -9.40 6.74
CA PHE A 420 -5.94 -8.28 6.48
C PHE A 420 -6.89 -8.07 7.65
N VAL A 421 -7.01 -6.82 8.07
CA VAL A 421 -8.06 -6.31 8.93
C VAL A 421 -9.04 -5.60 8.02
N GLU A 422 -10.28 -6.07 7.98
CA GLU A 422 -11.30 -5.47 7.12
C GLU A 422 -11.99 -4.32 7.83
N THR A 423 -11.95 -3.16 7.20
CA THR A 423 -12.75 -1.99 7.54
C THR A 423 -13.62 -1.60 6.35
N GLU A 424 -14.62 -0.80 6.57
CA GLU A 424 -15.48 -0.31 5.49
C GLU A 424 -15.18 1.17 5.21
N GLU A 425 -14.56 1.43 4.07
CA GLU A 425 -14.26 2.79 3.61
C GLU A 425 -15.40 3.31 2.72
N PRO A 426 -16.18 4.29 3.18
CA PRO A 426 -17.38 4.71 2.44
C PRO A 426 -17.08 5.35 1.09
N THR A 427 -15.84 5.81 0.86
CA THR A 427 -15.44 6.49 -0.38
C THR A 427 -14.85 5.53 -1.42
N GLY A 428 -14.57 4.28 -1.06
CA GLY A 428 -14.06 3.25 -1.96
C GLY A 428 -15.14 2.30 -2.47
N PRO A 429 -14.97 1.70 -3.65
CA PRO A 429 -15.92 0.71 -4.17
C PRO A 429 -15.99 -0.49 -3.22
N PHE A 430 -17.21 -0.81 -2.75
CA PHE A 430 -17.47 -1.88 -1.78
C PHE A 430 -16.70 -1.77 -0.45
N GLY A 431 -16.28 -0.57 -0.04
CA GLY A 431 -15.54 -0.37 1.20
C GLY A 431 -14.03 -0.57 1.10
N ASN A 432 -13.48 -0.70 -0.09
CA ASN A 432 -12.07 -0.93 -0.37
C ASN A 432 -11.20 0.33 -0.18
N LYS A 433 -9.89 0.11 0.04
CA LYS A 433 -8.81 1.12 0.02
C LYS A 433 -7.67 0.67 -0.90
N GLY A 434 -6.67 1.52 -1.11
CA GLY A 434 -5.46 1.15 -1.85
C GLY A 434 -4.61 0.08 -1.13
N LEU A 435 -3.80 -0.68 -1.87
CA LEU A 435 -2.91 -1.70 -1.30
C LEU A 435 -1.53 -1.77 -1.95
N ALA A 436 -1.34 -1.21 -3.15
CA ALA A 436 -0.13 -1.47 -3.93
C ALA A 436 1.17 -1.02 -3.23
N GLU A 437 1.23 0.19 -2.69
CA GLU A 437 2.43 0.77 -2.08
C GLU A 437 2.59 0.49 -0.59
N PRO A 438 1.53 0.39 0.22
CA PRO A 438 1.64 0.16 1.66
C PRO A 438 2.55 -0.98 2.10
N PRO A 439 2.63 -2.13 1.42
CA PRO A 439 3.41 -3.27 1.88
C PRO A 439 4.92 -3.05 2.00
N ILE A 440 5.51 -2.07 1.31
CA ILE A 440 6.95 -1.78 1.43
C ILE A 440 7.29 -0.92 2.67
N LEU A 441 6.34 -0.18 3.23
CA LEU A 441 6.58 0.98 4.08
C LEU A 441 7.25 0.66 5.42
N ALA A 442 6.78 -0.38 6.10
CA ALA A 442 7.21 -0.69 7.47
C ALA A 442 8.36 -1.70 7.55
N GLN A 443 8.85 -2.23 6.43
CA GLN A 443 9.80 -3.34 6.46
C GLN A 443 11.17 -2.91 7.00
N ALA A 444 11.74 -1.84 6.47
CA ALA A 444 13.05 -1.36 6.90
C ALA A 444 13.09 -0.96 8.38
N PRO A 445 12.14 -0.20 8.93
CA PRO A 445 12.15 0.10 10.37
C PRO A 445 11.85 -1.13 11.23
N ALA A 446 10.99 -2.07 10.81
CA ALA A 446 10.75 -3.30 11.56
C ALA A 446 12.00 -4.18 11.63
N VAL A 447 12.76 -4.30 10.53
CA VAL A 447 14.07 -4.97 10.49
C VAL A 447 15.05 -4.27 11.43
N ARG A 448 15.17 -2.94 11.34
CA ARG A 448 16.05 -2.15 12.23
C ARG A 448 15.69 -2.35 13.71
N ASN A 449 14.42 -2.31 14.05
CA ASN A 449 13.96 -2.49 15.42
C ASN A 449 14.20 -3.92 15.93
N ALA A 450 14.15 -4.92 15.05
CA ALA A 450 14.53 -6.29 15.37
C ALA A 450 16.05 -6.43 15.59
N ILE A 451 16.89 -5.78 14.78
CA ILE A 451 18.34 -5.74 14.98
C ILE A 451 18.67 -5.04 16.32
N LEU A 452 18.02 -3.92 16.61
CA LEU A 452 18.16 -3.23 17.90
C LEU A 452 17.77 -4.12 19.08
N HIS A 453 16.69 -4.88 18.96
CA HIS A 453 16.27 -5.83 20.00
C HIS A 453 17.29 -6.96 20.16
N ALA A 454 17.87 -7.48 19.04
CA ALA A 454 18.86 -8.54 19.05
C ALA A 454 20.18 -8.11 19.69
N THR A 455 20.69 -6.94 19.33
CA THR A 455 22.07 -6.52 19.57
C THR A 455 22.22 -5.38 20.57
N GLY A 456 21.17 -4.63 20.80
CA GLY A 456 21.22 -3.37 21.54
C GLY A 456 21.80 -2.20 20.76
N VAL A 457 22.23 -2.39 19.49
CA VAL A 457 22.87 -1.37 18.66
C VAL A 457 21.84 -0.73 17.72
N ALA A 458 21.72 0.59 17.80
CA ALA A 458 20.87 1.37 16.92
C ALA A 458 21.59 1.78 15.64
N THR A 459 20.91 1.66 14.51
CA THR A 459 21.37 2.13 13.21
C THR A 459 20.36 3.09 12.61
N TYR A 460 20.83 4.11 11.90
CA TYR A 460 19.99 5.17 11.33
C TYR A 460 20.19 5.36 9.83
N GLU A 461 20.98 4.50 9.22
CA GLU A 461 21.30 4.52 7.80
C GLU A 461 20.88 3.20 7.14
N ILE A 462 20.27 3.27 5.97
CA ILE A 462 19.88 2.15 5.14
C ILE A 462 20.55 2.23 3.76
N PRO A 463 20.82 1.06 3.14
CA PRO A 463 20.63 -0.29 3.66
C PRO A 463 21.60 -0.61 4.82
N MET A 464 21.16 -1.46 5.75
CA MET A 464 21.96 -1.99 6.85
C MET A 464 22.81 -3.15 6.36
N THR A 465 23.77 -2.84 5.50
CA THR A 465 24.68 -3.86 4.91
C THR A 465 25.55 -4.51 5.97
N PRO A 466 26.07 -5.73 5.72
CA PRO A 466 26.99 -6.40 6.63
C PRO A 466 28.17 -5.52 7.05
N GLN A 467 28.77 -4.77 6.10
CA GLN A 467 29.87 -3.86 6.38
C GLN A 467 29.48 -2.75 7.37
N ARG A 468 28.31 -2.13 7.19
CA ARG A 468 27.82 -1.08 8.10
C ARG A 468 27.50 -1.62 9.47
N LEU A 469 26.92 -2.83 9.54
CA LEU A 469 26.60 -3.48 10.80
C LEU A 469 27.84 -3.89 11.57
N VAL A 470 28.84 -4.50 10.91
CA VAL A 470 30.14 -4.82 11.55
C VAL A 470 30.78 -3.56 12.14
N HIS A 471 30.81 -2.45 11.37
CA HIS A 471 31.35 -1.19 11.86
C HIS A 471 30.58 -0.66 13.09
N ALA A 472 29.25 -0.77 13.08
CA ALA A 472 28.42 -0.38 14.24
C ALA A 472 28.65 -1.29 15.45
N PHE A 473 28.82 -2.60 15.24
CA PHE A 473 29.05 -3.58 16.29
C PHE A 473 30.44 -3.44 16.91
N LEU A 474 31.49 -3.18 16.12
CA LEU A 474 32.83 -2.83 16.61
C LEU A 474 32.77 -1.58 17.49
N LYS A 475 32.15 -0.51 16.99
CA LYS A 475 32.00 0.77 17.75
C LYS A 475 31.23 0.58 19.05
N ALA A 476 30.31 -0.37 19.10
CA ALA A 476 29.51 -0.70 20.29
C ALA A 476 30.19 -1.73 21.22
N GLY A 477 31.35 -2.25 20.86
CA GLY A 477 32.09 -3.25 21.65
C GLY A 477 31.46 -4.66 21.63
N LEU A 478 30.57 -4.95 20.67
CA LEU A 478 30.02 -6.30 20.48
C LEU A 478 30.99 -7.25 19.78
N ILE A 479 31.87 -6.71 18.94
CA ILE A 479 32.99 -7.40 18.33
C ILE A 479 34.25 -6.83 18.99
N PRO A 480 35.15 -7.66 19.55
CA PRO A 480 36.43 -7.21 20.09
C PRO A 480 37.24 -6.55 18.98
N GLU A 481 37.85 -5.39 19.24
CA GLU A 481 38.93 -4.90 18.39
C GLU A 481 40.06 -5.94 18.43
N GLU A 482 40.37 -6.53 17.29
CA GLU A 482 41.62 -7.34 17.21
C GLU A 482 42.75 -6.38 17.55
N GLY A 483 43.46 -6.68 18.63
CA GLY A 483 44.61 -5.93 19.09
C GLY A 483 45.58 -5.79 17.92
N GLY A 484 45.84 -4.54 17.50
CA GLY A 484 46.82 -4.27 16.48
C GLY A 484 48.22 -4.68 17.00
N GLU A 485 48.56 -5.93 16.77
CA GLU A 485 49.94 -6.38 16.78
C GLU A 485 50.25 -6.88 15.36
N ASP A 486 51.05 -6.07 14.69
CA ASP A 486 51.96 -6.39 13.61
C ASP A 486 51.44 -7.16 12.38
N CYS A 487 50.93 -6.39 11.41
CA CYS A 487 51.24 -6.68 10.02
C CYS A 487 52.26 -5.62 9.53
N VAL A 488 53.52 -5.97 9.66
CA VAL A 488 54.62 -5.35 8.93
C VAL A 488 54.62 -5.84 7.50
#